data_62779ff2ec7fb32e15575f2cd6725c7a
#
_entry.id   62779ff2ec7fb32e15575f2cd6725c7a
#
_cell.length_a   1.000
_cell.length_b   1.000
_cell.length_c   1.000
_cell.angle_alpha   90.00
_cell.angle_beta   90.00
_cell.angle_gamma   90.00
#
_symmetry.space_group_name_H-M   'P 1'
#
loop_
_entity.id
_entity.type
_entity.pdbx_description
1 polymer ?
#
loop_
_entity_poly.entity_id
_entity_poly.type
_entity_poly.pdbx_seq_one_letter_code
_entity_poly.pdbx_strand_id
1 'polypeptide(L)'
;MRTPRSRRRPVAALLTTLALLAATALTACGGEAADASGGGDGPLRIGYQRFGGLSLVKARGDAKNVTWSLFESGPALTEALKAGSIDIGQVGEAPPVFAAAGKIPFSVIGTSAPIPQGEAVLVKAGSPYRGFADLRGKTVALNKGSNVHWLLVKLLEANRMTLADINVKYLKPAEGRPAFDNGQVDAWIIWDPYFALAEQPGVRVLADATGLAGNREYVLAAPDAVKNRTDDVRAFLNTYRQTTDWGIANPAERAAVLAPELKIPLDVTTRALNRSAKPLAPVTPEIGAELQAIADSFVELKLVPGPVDIAGRVDGRFNEAFQ
;
A
#
# COMPACT_ATOMS: atom_id res chain seq x y z
N MET A 1 19.43 -34.34 63.35
CA MET A 1 20.67 -35.17 63.36
C MET A 1 21.61 -34.64 62.29
N ARG A 2 22.69 -34.05 62.75
CA ARG A 2 24.05 -33.96 62.23
C ARG A 2 24.25 -33.46 60.78
N THR A 3 24.71 -32.18 60.72
CA THR A 3 25.74 -31.65 59.78
C THR A 3 27.08 -32.38 59.99
N PRO A 4 28.01 -32.37 59.00
CA PRO A 4 29.17 -31.51 59.18
C PRO A 4 29.61 -30.85 57.84
N ARG A 5 29.96 -29.68 57.85
CA ARG A 5 31.15 -28.76 57.94
C ARG A 5 32.45 -29.23 57.31
N SER A 6 32.99 -28.29 56.53
CA SER A 6 34.40 -27.91 56.25
C SER A 6 35.06 -28.60 55.07
N ARG A 7 35.81 -27.93 54.22
CA ARG A 7 37.02 -27.11 54.50
C ARG A 7 37.39 -26.17 53.34
N ARG A 8 37.69 -24.97 53.71
CA ARG A 8 38.52 -24.03 52.94
C ARG A 8 39.99 -24.50 52.86
N ARG A 9 40.66 -24.19 51.76
CA ARG A 9 42.04 -23.73 51.77
C ARG A 9 42.41 -23.02 50.49
N PRO A 10 43.11 -21.87 50.53
CA PRO A 10 43.54 -21.06 49.39
C PRO A 10 45.02 -21.42 49.07
N VAL A 11 45.39 -21.19 47.78
CA VAL A 11 46.82 -20.99 47.45
C VAL A 11 46.96 -19.81 46.55
N ALA A 12 47.75 -18.91 46.99
CA ALA A 12 48.11 -17.63 46.44
C ALA A 12 49.19 -17.76 45.37
N ALA A 13 49.17 -16.78 44.47
CA ALA A 13 50.29 -16.08 43.86
C ALA A 13 51.46 -16.87 43.20
N LEU A 14 51.65 -16.58 41.92
CA LEU A 14 52.99 -16.19 41.44
C LEU A 14 52.85 -15.25 40.24
N LEU A 15 53.24 -14.02 40.42
CA LEU A 15 53.65 -13.02 39.44
C LEU A 15 54.89 -13.54 38.69
N THR A 16 54.97 -13.31 37.35
CA THR A 16 56.09 -12.54 36.75
C THR A 16 55.93 -12.50 35.21
N THR A 17 55.78 -11.32 34.71
CA THR A 17 56.45 -10.67 33.56
C THR A 17 56.90 -11.56 32.38
N LEU A 18 56.35 -11.34 31.19
CA LEU A 18 57.11 -11.13 29.96
C LEU A 18 56.35 -10.17 29.03
N ALA A 19 56.88 -8.98 28.90
CA ALA A 19 56.50 -8.00 27.89
C ALA A 19 57.29 -8.27 26.61
N LEU A 20 56.71 -7.85 25.53
CA LEU A 20 57.23 -7.41 24.23
C LEU A 20 56.92 -8.26 23.01
N LEU A 21 56.32 -7.54 22.05
CA LEU A 21 56.29 -7.67 20.58
C LEU A 21 55.52 -8.83 19.97
N ALA A 22 54.30 -8.47 19.51
CA ALA A 22 53.85 -8.74 18.13
C ALA A 22 52.75 -7.73 17.77
N ALA A 23 53.17 -6.61 17.22
CA ALA A 23 52.28 -5.76 16.42
C ALA A 23 52.11 -6.43 15.06
N THR A 24 50.97 -7.09 14.80
CA THR A 24 50.55 -7.46 13.45
C THR A 24 49.03 -7.31 13.35
N ALA A 25 48.64 -6.28 12.60
CA ALA A 25 47.49 -6.20 11.69
C ALA A 25 46.22 -6.94 12.12
N LEU A 26 45.38 -6.31 12.96
CA LEU A 26 43.93 -6.45 12.85
C LEU A 26 43.49 -5.52 11.74
N THR A 27 43.42 -6.03 10.52
CA THR A 27 42.50 -5.53 9.51
C THR A 27 41.12 -5.80 10.03
N ALA A 28 40.52 -4.79 10.65
CA ALA A 28 39.12 -4.73 10.94
C ALA A 28 38.37 -4.82 9.58
N CYS A 29 37.68 -5.93 9.36
CA CYS A 29 36.54 -5.92 8.47
C CYS A 29 35.52 -4.96 9.11
N GLY A 30 35.67 -3.68 8.80
CA GLY A 30 34.60 -2.70 8.94
C GLY A 30 33.48 -3.13 8.00
N GLY A 31 32.47 -3.78 8.56
CA GLY A 31 31.18 -3.80 7.90
C GLY A 31 30.75 -2.33 7.75
N GLU A 32 30.82 -1.83 6.54
CA GLU A 32 30.15 -0.59 6.17
C GLU A 32 28.70 -0.74 6.58
N ALA A 33 28.33 -0.08 7.68
CA ALA A 33 26.96 0.30 7.89
C ALA A 33 26.59 1.11 6.64
N ALA A 34 25.72 0.55 5.80
CA ALA A 34 25.21 1.26 4.65
C ALA A 34 24.61 2.56 5.17
N ASP A 35 25.30 3.65 4.90
CA ASP A 35 24.80 5.00 5.11
C ASP A 35 23.47 5.12 4.39
N ALA A 36 22.37 5.22 5.14
CA ALA A 36 21.04 5.45 4.63
C ALA A 36 20.84 6.91 4.15
N SER A 37 21.92 7.63 3.84
CA SER A 37 21.90 8.93 3.20
C SER A 37 21.90 8.72 1.68
N GLY A 38 20.70 8.43 1.14
CA GLY A 38 20.49 8.21 -0.28
C GLY A 38 20.54 9.49 -1.10
N GLY A 39 21.67 9.76 -1.67
CA GLY A 39 21.82 10.72 -2.76
C GLY A 39 22.61 10.07 -3.88
N GLY A 40 21.96 9.47 -4.89
CA GLY A 40 22.51 9.46 -6.21
C GLY A 40 22.59 8.15 -6.97
N ASP A 41 23.51 7.25 -6.79
CA ASP A 41 23.93 6.32 -7.87
C ASP A 41 23.31 4.90 -7.84
N GLY A 42 22.50 4.57 -6.86
CA GLY A 42 21.89 3.25 -6.74
C GLY A 42 20.55 3.11 -7.51
N PRO A 43 19.99 1.88 -7.58
CA PRO A 43 18.68 1.67 -8.21
C PRO A 43 17.57 2.42 -7.48
N LEU A 44 16.53 2.89 -8.20
CA LEU A 44 15.29 3.39 -7.60
C LEU A 44 14.61 2.27 -6.84
N ARG A 45 14.20 2.53 -5.60
CA ARG A 45 13.50 1.58 -4.74
C ARG A 45 11.99 1.76 -4.89
N ILE A 46 11.35 0.79 -5.53
CA ILE A 46 9.94 0.88 -5.92
C ILE A 46 9.09 0.01 -4.99
N GLY A 47 8.13 0.66 -4.30
CA GLY A 47 7.09 -0.02 -3.55
C GLY A 47 5.88 -0.31 -4.43
N TYR A 48 5.42 -1.56 -4.46
CA TYR A 48 4.25 -1.95 -5.24
C TYR A 48 3.31 -2.83 -4.42
N GLN A 49 2.06 -2.85 -4.82
CA GLN A 49 1.07 -3.78 -4.29
C GLN A 49 0.89 -4.95 -5.26
N ARG A 50 0.41 -6.08 -4.76
CA ARG A 50 0.22 -7.30 -5.56
C ARG A 50 -0.57 -7.04 -6.84
N PHE A 51 -1.53 -6.10 -6.81
CA PHE A 51 -2.34 -5.70 -7.94
C PHE A 51 -2.25 -4.19 -8.14
N GLY A 52 -2.20 -3.77 -9.40
CA GLY A 52 -1.99 -2.38 -9.81
C GLY A 52 -1.01 -2.30 -10.98
N GLY A 53 -0.86 -1.12 -11.55
CA GLY A 53 -0.03 -0.94 -12.73
C GLY A 53 1.45 -1.28 -12.52
N LEU A 54 1.99 -1.01 -11.33
CA LEU A 54 3.40 -1.31 -11.02
C LEU A 54 3.71 -2.82 -11.00
N SER A 55 2.74 -3.68 -10.66
CA SER A 55 2.95 -5.13 -10.75
C SER A 55 3.16 -5.59 -12.18
N LEU A 56 2.55 -4.93 -13.17
CA LEU A 56 2.77 -5.22 -14.58
C LEU A 56 4.17 -4.80 -15.04
N VAL A 57 4.64 -3.60 -14.65
CA VAL A 57 6.00 -3.12 -14.95
C VAL A 57 7.05 -4.10 -14.44
N LYS A 58 6.86 -4.57 -13.19
CA LYS A 58 7.74 -5.56 -12.57
C LYS A 58 7.70 -6.91 -13.32
N ALA A 59 6.50 -7.43 -13.58
CA ALA A 59 6.31 -8.73 -14.22
C ALA A 59 6.92 -8.79 -15.63
N ARG A 60 6.85 -7.68 -16.39
CA ARG A 60 7.45 -7.56 -17.72
C ARG A 60 8.95 -7.26 -17.67
N GLY A 61 9.47 -6.77 -16.55
CA GLY A 61 10.87 -6.34 -16.45
C GLY A 61 11.19 -5.09 -17.29
N ASP A 62 10.20 -4.25 -17.54
CA ASP A 62 10.32 -3.06 -18.40
C ASP A 62 11.20 -1.97 -17.77
N ALA A 63 11.12 -1.79 -16.44
CA ALA A 63 11.95 -0.81 -15.72
C ALA A 63 13.37 -1.36 -15.46
N LYS A 64 14.37 -0.53 -15.74
CA LYS A 64 15.78 -0.84 -15.49
C LYS A 64 16.28 -0.02 -14.28
N ASN A 65 17.36 -0.48 -13.67
CA ASN A 65 17.97 0.14 -12.50
C ASN A 65 16.98 0.43 -11.37
N VAL A 66 16.12 -0.56 -11.05
CA VAL A 66 15.13 -0.49 -9.96
C VAL A 66 15.21 -1.72 -9.07
N THR A 67 14.84 -1.55 -7.80
CA THR A 67 14.56 -2.64 -6.86
C THR A 67 13.09 -2.62 -6.47
N TRP A 68 12.51 -3.77 -6.14
CA TRP A 68 11.08 -3.93 -5.93
C TRP A 68 10.78 -4.44 -4.52
N SER A 69 9.86 -3.78 -3.83
CA SER A 69 9.33 -4.21 -2.52
C SER A 69 7.82 -4.37 -2.59
N LEU A 70 7.31 -5.56 -2.24
CA LEU A 70 5.89 -5.88 -2.24
C LEU A 70 5.23 -5.48 -0.92
N PHE A 71 4.10 -4.80 -1.00
CA PHE A 71 3.27 -4.42 0.14
C PHE A 71 1.85 -4.97 0.01
N GLU A 72 1.25 -5.37 1.12
CA GLU A 72 -0.11 -5.91 1.15
C GLU A 72 -1.17 -4.82 0.91
N SER A 73 -0.87 -3.57 1.27
CA SER A 73 -1.82 -2.44 1.19
C SER A 73 -1.11 -1.08 1.14
N GLY A 74 -1.84 -0.05 0.72
CA GLY A 74 -1.35 1.32 0.67
C GLY A 74 -0.82 1.87 2.00
N PRO A 75 -1.50 1.68 3.14
CA PRO A 75 -0.98 2.10 4.44
C PRO A 75 0.39 1.48 4.78
N ALA A 76 0.60 0.19 4.48
CA ALA A 76 1.90 -0.45 4.70
C ALA A 76 3.00 0.16 3.80
N LEU A 77 2.66 0.53 2.57
CA LEU A 77 3.57 1.17 1.64
C LEU A 77 3.94 2.59 2.09
N THR A 78 3.00 3.38 2.60
CA THR A 78 3.28 4.73 3.10
C THR A 78 4.19 4.71 4.34
N GLU A 79 4.10 3.70 5.20
CA GLU A 79 5.05 3.52 6.31
C GLU A 79 6.47 3.17 5.80
N ALA A 80 6.59 2.41 4.71
CA ALA A 80 7.87 2.15 4.06
C ALA A 80 8.49 3.42 3.43
N LEU A 81 7.65 4.29 2.87
CA LEU A 81 8.07 5.61 2.39
C LEU A 81 8.60 6.47 3.54
N LYS A 82 7.90 6.49 4.68
CA LYS A 82 8.32 7.16 5.92
C LYS A 82 9.66 6.66 6.43
N ALA A 83 9.85 5.35 6.38
CA ALA A 83 11.10 4.71 6.81
C ALA A 83 12.27 4.93 5.82
N GLY A 84 12.02 5.59 4.67
CA GLY A 84 13.03 5.78 3.64
C GLY A 84 13.47 4.49 2.96
N SER A 85 12.67 3.41 3.04
CA SER A 85 13.01 2.11 2.43
C SER A 85 12.55 1.99 0.97
N ILE A 86 11.72 2.91 0.50
CA ILE A 86 11.32 3.06 -0.91
C ILE A 86 11.37 4.52 -1.34
N ASP A 87 11.57 4.75 -2.63
CA ASP A 87 11.64 6.06 -3.27
C ASP A 87 10.32 6.45 -3.95
N ILE A 88 9.67 5.47 -4.57
CA ILE A 88 8.40 5.63 -5.28
C ILE A 88 7.46 4.50 -4.87
N GLY A 89 6.17 4.81 -4.78
CA GLY A 89 5.16 3.79 -4.51
C GLY A 89 3.80 4.15 -5.08
N GLN A 90 2.99 3.11 -5.37
CA GLN A 90 1.63 3.26 -5.86
C GLN A 90 0.63 2.89 -4.76
N VAL A 91 -0.34 3.75 -4.54
CA VAL A 91 -1.38 3.58 -3.50
C VAL A 91 -2.76 4.00 -4.04
N GLY A 92 -3.83 3.66 -3.33
CA GLY A 92 -5.17 4.19 -3.60
C GLY A 92 -5.36 5.63 -3.07
N GLU A 93 -6.58 6.14 -3.10
CA GLU A 93 -6.89 7.55 -2.82
C GLU A 93 -6.86 7.94 -1.33
N ALA A 94 -7.13 7.04 -0.40
CA ALA A 94 -7.10 7.37 1.03
C ALA A 94 -5.71 7.28 1.68
N PRO A 95 -4.81 6.35 1.34
CA PRO A 95 -3.49 6.25 1.95
C PRO A 95 -2.68 7.56 1.96
N PRO A 96 -2.67 8.40 0.90
CA PRO A 96 -1.98 9.69 0.94
C PRO A 96 -2.49 10.63 2.04
N VAL A 97 -3.80 10.63 2.30
CA VAL A 97 -4.42 11.46 3.34
C VAL A 97 -3.95 11.02 4.73
N PHE A 98 -3.98 9.72 5.02
CA PHE A 98 -3.49 9.18 6.29
C PHE A 98 -1.99 9.41 6.46
N ALA A 99 -1.21 9.27 5.39
CA ALA A 99 0.22 9.56 5.38
C ALA A 99 0.49 11.05 5.71
N ALA A 100 -0.25 11.96 5.07
CA ALA A 100 -0.13 13.39 5.34
C ALA A 100 -0.53 13.75 6.77
N ALA A 101 -1.63 13.17 7.29
CA ALA A 101 -2.05 13.31 8.69
C ALA A 101 -0.97 12.78 9.66
N GLY A 102 -0.27 11.70 9.29
CA GLY A 102 0.88 11.16 10.00
C GLY A 102 2.19 11.93 9.80
N LYS A 103 2.13 13.08 9.10
CA LYS A 103 3.29 13.94 8.78
C LYS A 103 4.39 13.22 7.98
N ILE A 104 4.02 12.20 7.22
CA ILE A 104 4.95 11.53 6.30
C ILE A 104 5.25 12.49 5.14
N PRO A 105 6.52 12.77 4.83
CA PRO A 105 6.87 13.62 3.71
C PRO A 105 6.78 12.83 2.39
N PHE A 106 6.04 13.34 1.41
CA PHE A 106 5.96 12.80 0.04
C PHE A 106 5.40 13.86 -0.93
N SER A 107 5.58 13.63 -2.22
CA SER A 107 4.89 14.31 -3.31
C SER A 107 3.98 13.32 -4.05
N VAL A 108 2.84 13.80 -4.52
CA VAL A 108 1.95 13.08 -5.45
C VAL A 108 2.37 13.46 -6.87
N ILE A 109 2.92 12.52 -7.63
CA ILE A 109 3.59 12.77 -8.90
C ILE A 109 2.89 12.13 -10.11
N GLY A 110 1.78 11.43 -9.91
CA GLY A 110 0.98 10.77 -10.95
C GLY A 110 -0.30 10.21 -10.38
N THR A 111 -1.28 9.96 -11.24
CA THR A 111 -2.55 9.34 -10.88
C THR A 111 -3.06 8.43 -12.00
N SER A 112 -4.16 7.72 -11.78
CA SER A 112 -4.90 7.01 -12.83
C SER A 112 -6.24 7.68 -13.12
N ALA A 113 -6.88 7.32 -14.23
CA ALA A 113 -8.31 7.53 -14.38
C ALA A 113 -9.09 6.76 -13.28
N PRO A 114 -10.36 7.13 -12.97
CA PRO A 114 -11.17 6.45 -11.97
C PRO A 114 -11.38 4.96 -12.27
N ILE A 115 -11.39 4.14 -11.20
CA ILE A 115 -11.56 2.67 -11.26
C ILE A 115 -12.65 2.22 -10.26
N PRO A 116 -13.84 2.81 -10.25
CA PRO A 116 -14.82 2.59 -9.17
C PRO A 116 -15.27 1.14 -9.05
N GLN A 117 -15.30 0.35 -10.13
CA GLN A 117 -15.67 -1.06 -10.09
C GLN A 117 -14.58 -1.96 -9.48
N GLY A 118 -13.39 -1.43 -9.22
CA GLY A 118 -12.26 -2.18 -8.64
C GLY A 118 -12.37 -2.44 -7.15
N GLU A 119 -13.40 -1.92 -6.48
CA GLU A 119 -13.67 -2.14 -5.06
C GLU A 119 -15.17 -2.33 -4.79
N ALA A 120 -15.50 -3.15 -3.80
CA ALA A 120 -16.89 -3.50 -3.53
C ALA A 120 -17.15 -3.90 -2.07
N VAL A 121 -18.42 -3.85 -1.69
CA VAL A 121 -18.99 -4.45 -0.49
C VAL A 121 -19.47 -5.86 -0.83
N LEU A 122 -18.86 -6.85 -0.20
CA LEU A 122 -19.20 -8.26 -0.38
C LEU A 122 -20.04 -8.76 0.79
N VAL A 123 -21.06 -9.56 0.50
CA VAL A 123 -21.91 -10.24 1.47
C VAL A 123 -22.12 -11.70 1.04
N LYS A 124 -22.52 -12.55 1.97
CA LYS A 124 -22.93 -13.92 1.63
C LYS A 124 -24.17 -13.90 0.75
N ALA A 125 -24.24 -14.74 -0.27
CA ALA A 125 -25.35 -14.79 -1.22
C ALA A 125 -26.71 -15.07 -0.51
N GLY A 126 -26.71 -15.90 0.53
CA GLY A 126 -27.90 -16.20 1.34
C GLY A 126 -28.24 -15.13 2.39
N SER A 127 -27.50 -14.02 2.48
CA SER A 127 -27.82 -12.95 3.43
C SER A 127 -29.07 -12.17 2.99
N PRO A 128 -29.85 -11.62 3.93
CA PRO A 128 -31.08 -10.87 3.62
C PRO A 128 -30.79 -9.45 3.09
N TYR A 129 -29.54 -8.98 3.11
CA TYR A 129 -29.17 -7.62 2.80
C TYR A 129 -29.41 -7.31 1.30
N ARG A 130 -30.18 -6.28 0.97
CA ARG A 130 -30.50 -5.85 -0.39
C ARG A 130 -29.77 -4.57 -0.80
N GLY A 131 -29.33 -3.78 0.17
CA GLY A 131 -28.59 -2.55 -0.01
C GLY A 131 -27.70 -2.27 1.20
N PHE A 132 -26.85 -1.25 1.11
CA PHE A 132 -25.92 -0.90 2.18
C PHE A 132 -26.63 -0.50 3.49
N ALA A 133 -27.82 0.12 3.39
CA ALA A 133 -28.64 0.49 4.56
C ALA A 133 -29.03 -0.70 5.44
N ASP A 134 -29.14 -1.91 4.87
CA ASP A 134 -29.47 -3.13 5.61
C ASP A 134 -28.33 -3.61 6.52
N LEU A 135 -27.14 -3.01 6.38
CA LEU A 135 -25.99 -3.28 7.24
C LEU A 135 -26.04 -2.49 8.57
N ARG A 136 -27.12 -1.75 8.85
CA ARG A 136 -27.29 -1.05 10.13
C ARG A 136 -27.26 -2.06 11.29
N GLY A 137 -26.41 -1.79 12.29
CA GLY A 137 -26.14 -2.69 13.41
C GLY A 137 -25.30 -3.93 13.07
N LYS A 138 -24.85 -4.09 11.82
CA LYS A 138 -24.07 -5.24 11.36
C LYS A 138 -22.57 -5.00 11.44
N THR A 139 -21.82 -6.09 11.39
CA THR A 139 -20.34 -6.04 11.44
C THR A 139 -19.77 -5.96 10.03
N VAL A 140 -19.04 -4.89 9.75
CA VAL A 140 -18.44 -4.60 8.44
C VAL A 140 -16.92 -4.58 8.58
N ALA A 141 -16.24 -5.45 7.83
CA ALA A 141 -14.78 -5.51 7.83
C ALA A 141 -14.20 -4.69 6.67
N LEU A 142 -13.09 -4.00 6.92
CA LEU A 142 -12.28 -3.32 5.91
C LEU A 142 -10.87 -3.01 6.43
N ASN A 143 -9.94 -2.68 5.54
CA ASN A 143 -8.61 -2.24 5.94
C ASN A 143 -8.59 -0.73 6.24
N LYS A 144 -8.25 -0.36 7.48
CA LYS A 144 -8.17 1.05 7.92
C LYS A 144 -7.17 1.84 7.07
N GLY A 145 -7.57 3.01 6.62
CA GLY A 145 -6.70 3.95 5.89
C GLY A 145 -6.45 3.56 4.43
N SER A 146 -7.06 2.50 3.92
CA SER A 146 -7.03 2.14 2.50
C SER A 146 -8.17 2.82 1.72
N ASN A 147 -8.18 2.68 0.38
CA ASN A 147 -9.24 3.23 -0.48
C ASN A 147 -10.65 2.79 -0.07
N VAL A 148 -10.84 1.52 0.33
CA VAL A 148 -12.16 1.05 0.81
C VAL A 148 -12.62 1.68 2.13
N HIS A 149 -11.74 2.36 2.85
CA HIS A 149 -12.15 3.18 3.99
C HIS A 149 -12.87 4.46 3.51
N TRP A 150 -12.43 5.02 2.38
CA TRP A 150 -13.14 6.10 1.71
C TRP A 150 -14.47 5.63 1.12
N LEU A 151 -14.50 4.49 0.46
CA LEU A 151 -15.75 3.90 -0.02
C LEU A 151 -16.76 3.71 1.13
N LEU A 152 -16.32 3.23 2.30
CA LEU A 152 -17.21 3.12 3.46
C LEU A 152 -17.82 4.48 3.83
N VAL A 153 -17.01 5.54 3.90
CA VAL A 153 -17.51 6.90 4.21
C VAL A 153 -18.57 7.32 3.21
N LYS A 154 -18.30 7.16 1.92
CA LYS A 154 -19.25 7.52 0.85
C LYS A 154 -20.54 6.70 0.88
N LEU A 155 -20.45 5.42 1.21
CA LEU A 155 -21.62 4.56 1.39
C LEU A 155 -22.48 4.98 2.59
N LEU A 156 -21.84 5.34 3.70
CA LEU A 156 -22.54 5.85 4.88
C LEU A 156 -23.28 7.15 4.55
N GLU A 157 -22.62 8.12 3.91
CA GLU A 157 -23.21 9.38 3.47
C GLU A 157 -24.41 9.15 2.56
N ALA A 158 -24.24 8.35 1.50
CA ALA A 158 -25.29 8.07 0.51
C ALA A 158 -26.52 7.40 1.13
N ASN A 159 -26.35 6.67 2.24
CA ASN A 159 -27.44 5.98 2.95
C ASN A 159 -27.91 6.72 4.23
N ARG A 160 -27.47 7.96 4.46
CA ARG A 160 -27.77 8.77 5.66
C ARG A 160 -27.46 8.00 6.94
N MET A 161 -26.31 7.35 6.94
CA MET A 161 -25.76 6.58 8.07
C MET A 161 -24.47 7.23 8.56
N THR A 162 -24.08 6.86 9.77
CA THR A 162 -22.84 7.25 10.41
C THR A 162 -22.03 6.01 10.79
N LEU A 163 -20.79 6.19 11.20
CA LEU A 163 -19.95 5.09 11.74
C LEU A 163 -20.57 4.42 12.97
N ALA A 164 -21.41 5.15 13.75
CA ALA A 164 -22.10 4.59 14.90
C ALA A 164 -23.23 3.62 14.53
N ASP A 165 -23.69 3.64 13.28
CA ASP A 165 -24.77 2.79 12.78
C ASP A 165 -24.31 1.38 12.39
N ILE A 166 -22.99 1.13 12.37
CA ILE A 166 -22.38 -0.19 12.01
C ILE A 166 -21.27 -0.55 13.00
N ASN A 167 -20.94 -1.84 13.07
CA ASN A 167 -19.81 -2.32 13.85
C ASN A 167 -18.59 -2.50 12.93
N VAL A 168 -17.71 -1.50 12.84
CA VAL A 168 -16.55 -1.57 11.97
C VAL A 168 -15.47 -2.47 12.59
N LYS A 169 -14.99 -3.45 11.82
CA LYS A 169 -13.78 -4.22 12.12
C LYS A 169 -12.67 -3.88 11.16
N TYR A 170 -11.59 -3.32 11.68
CA TYR A 170 -10.40 -3.02 10.88
C TYR A 170 -9.51 -4.25 10.78
N LEU A 171 -9.55 -4.90 9.62
CA LEU A 171 -8.81 -6.12 9.30
C LEU A 171 -8.03 -5.92 8.01
N LYS A 172 -6.77 -6.36 7.98
CA LYS A 172 -6.00 -6.45 6.74
C LYS A 172 -6.61 -7.48 5.81
N PRO A 173 -6.33 -7.44 4.48
CA PRO A 173 -6.91 -8.41 3.54
C PRO A 173 -6.72 -9.87 3.93
N ALA A 174 -5.54 -10.25 4.43
CA ALA A 174 -5.24 -11.61 4.87
C ALA A 174 -6.07 -12.06 6.10
N GLU A 175 -6.49 -11.12 6.94
CA GLU A 175 -7.34 -11.36 8.12
C GLU A 175 -8.83 -11.26 7.75
N GLY A 176 -9.17 -10.30 6.87
CA GLY A 176 -10.55 -10.02 6.46
C GLY A 176 -11.18 -11.17 5.67
N ARG A 177 -10.41 -11.82 4.79
CA ARG A 177 -10.89 -12.95 4.00
C ARG A 177 -11.39 -14.12 4.87
N PRO A 178 -10.61 -14.71 5.77
CA PRO A 178 -11.09 -15.78 6.62
C PRO A 178 -12.21 -15.33 7.57
N ALA A 179 -12.18 -14.10 8.10
CA ALA A 179 -13.25 -13.57 8.93
C ALA A 179 -14.59 -13.53 8.17
N PHE A 180 -14.56 -13.10 6.90
CA PHE A 180 -15.73 -13.09 6.03
C PHE A 180 -16.18 -14.51 5.66
N ASP A 181 -15.26 -15.39 5.27
CA ASP A 181 -15.58 -16.76 4.87
C ASP A 181 -16.23 -17.56 6.01
N ASN A 182 -15.79 -17.34 7.25
CA ASN A 182 -16.30 -18.00 8.45
C ASN A 182 -17.54 -17.30 9.06
N GLY A 183 -18.08 -16.23 8.44
CA GLY A 183 -19.24 -15.51 8.93
C GLY A 183 -19.02 -14.72 10.22
N GLN A 184 -17.77 -14.39 10.55
CA GLN A 184 -17.42 -13.55 11.70
C GLN A 184 -17.70 -12.05 11.46
N VAL A 185 -17.97 -11.71 10.21
CA VAL A 185 -18.41 -10.38 9.76
C VAL A 185 -19.55 -10.55 8.75
N ASP A 186 -20.49 -9.61 8.75
CA ASP A 186 -21.66 -9.62 7.87
C ASP A 186 -21.31 -9.18 6.45
N ALA A 187 -20.38 -8.21 6.34
CA ALA A 187 -19.91 -7.67 5.07
C ALA A 187 -18.39 -7.45 5.10
N TRP A 188 -17.78 -7.49 3.93
CA TRP A 188 -16.36 -7.19 3.73
C TRP A 188 -16.21 -6.20 2.59
N ILE A 189 -15.63 -5.03 2.87
CA ILE A 189 -15.32 -4.02 1.84
C ILE A 189 -13.87 -4.23 1.42
N ILE A 190 -13.67 -4.50 0.13
CA ILE A 190 -12.36 -4.93 -0.38
C ILE A 190 -12.18 -4.52 -1.85
N TRP A 191 -10.94 -4.49 -2.30
CA TRP A 191 -10.52 -4.16 -3.67
C TRP A 191 -9.90 -5.36 -4.40
N ASP A 192 -9.73 -5.25 -5.71
CA ASP A 192 -9.05 -6.26 -6.52
C ASP A 192 -7.55 -6.39 -6.17
N PRO A 193 -6.98 -7.59 -6.20
CA PRO A 193 -7.56 -8.84 -6.71
C PRO A 193 -8.31 -9.63 -5.64
N TYR A 194 -8.33 -9.17 -4.39
CA TYR A 194 -9.02 -9.85 -3.29
C TYR A 194 -10.53 -9.92 -3.54
N PHE A 195 -11.09 -8.87 -4.16
CA PHE A 195 -12.48 -8.85 -4.60
C PHE A 195 -12.74 -9.98 -5.60
N ALA A 196 -11.99 -10.06 -6.71
CA ALA A 196 -12.17 -11.10 -7.72
C ALA A 196 -11.95 -12.52 -7.14
N LEU A 197 -10.99 -12.68 -6.22
CA LEU A 197 -10.78 -13.94 -5.50
C LEU A 197 -11.95 -14.34 -4.60
N ALA A 198 -12.68 -13.36 -4.09
CA ALA A 198 -13.83 -13.58 -3.22
C ALA A 198 -15.14 -13.81 -4.00
N GLU A 199 -15.19 -13.50 -5.29
CA GLU A 199 -16.34 -13.74 -6.17
C GLU A 199 -16.46 -15.25 -6.49
N GLN A 200 -16.89 -16.00 -5.49
CA GLN A 200 -17.10 -17.44 -5.53
C GLN A 200 -18.61 -17.73 -5.37
N PRO A 201 -19.11 -18.92 -5.77
CA PRO A 201 -20.44 -19.34 -5.40
C PRO A 201 -20.69 -19.17 -3.89
N GLY A 202 -21.79 -18.53 -3.51
CA GLY A 202 -22.10 -18.20 -2.13
C GLY A 202 -21.66 -16.79 -1.68
N VAL A 203 -21.07 -15.97 -2.56
CA VAL A 203 -20.76 -14.57 -2.32
C VAL A 203 -21.46 -13.71 -3.40
N ARG A 204 -21.91 -12.52 -3.02
CA ARG A 204 -22.42 -11.52 -3.97
C ARG A 204 -21.93 -10.12 -3.62
N VAL A 205 -21.88 -9.28 -4.63
CA VAL A 205 -21.66 -7.85 -4.49
C VAL A 205 -22.95 -7.19 -3.99
N LEU A 206 -22.86 -6.41 -2.93
CA LEU A 206 -23.95 -5.61 -2.40
C LEU A 206 -23.94 -4.20 -2.98
N ALA A 207 -22.76 -3.61 -3.13
CA ALA A 207 -22.51 -2.29 -3.72
C ALA A 207 -21.05 -2.22 -4.19
N ASP A 208 -20.76 -1.33 -5.12
CA ASP A 208 -19.40 -0.93 -5.52
C ASP A 208 -19.22 0.59 -5.37
N ALA A 209 -18.09 1.13 -5.81
CA ALA A 209 -17.82 2.55 -5.70
C ALA A 209 -18.41 3.41 -6.82
N THR A 210 -19.15 2.82 -7.76
CA THR A 210 -19.71 3.56 -8.92
C THR A 210 -20.62 4.69 -8.47
N GLY A 211 -20.28 5.92 -8.89
CA GLY A 211 -20.99 7.13 -8.51
C GLY A 211 -20.75 7.62 -7.08
N LEU A 212 -19.85 6.97 -6.33
CA LEU A 212 -19.54 7.28 -4.92
C LEU A 212 -18.10 7.72 -4.70
N ALA A 213 -17.14 6.94 -5.18
CA ALA A 213 -15.70 7.19 -5.02
C ALA A 213 -14.95 6.89 -6.33
N GLY A 214 -13.86 7.60 -6.57
CA GLY A 214 -13.08 7.41 -7.79
C GLY A 214 -12.28 6.12 -7.80
N ASN A 215 -11.86 5.66 -6.63
CA ASN A 215 -10.91 4.56 -6.48
C ASN A 215 -9.71 4.72 -7.41
N ARG A 216 -9.14 5.94 -7.47
CA ARG A 216 -7.95 6.22 -8.25
C ARG A 216 -6.72 5.60 -7.63
N GLU A 217 -5.74 5.33 -8.45
CA GLU A 217 -4.37 5.07 -8.02
C GLU A 217 -3.57 6.37 -8.04
N TYR A 218 -2.68 6.53 -7.07
CA TYR A 218 -1.75 7.67 -6.96
C TYR A 218 -0.33 7.15 -6.87
N VAL A 219 0.59 7.84 -7.55
CA VAL A 219 2.02 7.60 -7.46
C VAL A 219 2.61 8.59 -6.47
N LEU A 220 3.18 8.08 -5.40
CA LEU A 220 3.86 8.86 -4.38
C LEU A 220 5.37 8.75 -4.54
N ALA A 221 6.08 9.84 -4.34
CA ALA A 221 7.54 9.84 -4.32
C ALA A 221 8.09 10.46 -3.03
N ALA A 222 9.19 9.93 -2.53
CA ALA A 222 9.94 10.50 -1.43
C ALA A 222 10.55 11.85 -1.85
N PRO A 223 10.67 12.85 -0.95
CA PRO A 223 11.23 14.15 -1.28
C PRO A 223 12.64 14.08 -1.87
N ASP A 224 13.44 13.17 -1.38
CA ASP A 224 14.81 12.98 -1.85
C ASP A 224 14.86 12.49 -3.31
N ALA A 225 14.00 11.53 -3.67
CA ALA A 225 13.85 11.08 -5.05
C ALA A 225 13.41 12.20 -5.99
N VAL A 226 12.43 13.01 -5.57
CA VAL A 226 11.93 14.15 -6.34
C VAL A 226 13.00 15.22 -6.53
N LYS A 227 13.84 15.47 -5.52
CA LYS A 227 14.86 16.52 -5.53
C LYS A 227 16.15 16.11 -6.23
N ASN A 228 16.64 14.91 -5.93
CA ASN A 228 18.01 14.50 -6.29
C ASN A 228 18.04 13.47 -7.42
N ARG A 229 16.88 12.87 -7.80
CA ARG A 229 16.77 11.83 -8.83
C ARG A 229 15.67 12.11 -9.85
N THR A 230 15.46 13.39 -10.17
CA THR A 230 14.35 13.85 -11.03
C THR A 230 14.30 13.12 -12.38
N ASP A 231 15.45 12.90 -13.02
CA ASP A 231 15.52 12.26 -14.34
C ASP A 231 15.24 10.74 -14.26
N ASP A 232 15.72 10.08 -13.21
CA ASP A 232 15.40 8.67 -12.96
C ASP A 232 13.90 8.47 -12.70
N VAL A 233 13.30 9.36 -11.88
CA VAL A 233 11.85 9.36 -11.60
C VAL A 233 11.06 9.58 -12.90
N ARG A 234 11.45 10.54 -13.73
CA ARG A 234 10.80 10.81 -15.02
C ARG A 234 10.90 9.61 -15.96
N ALA A 235 12.09 9.02 -16.08
CA ALA A 235 12.31 7.83 -16.92
C ALA A 235 11.45 6.63 -16.43
N PHE A 236 11.38 6.44 -15.12
CA PHE A 236 10.53 5.41 -14.52
C PHE A 236 9.04 5.64 -14.80
N LEU A 237 8.53 6.86 -14.64
CA LEU A 237 7.13 7.20 -14.93
C LEU A 237 6.78 7.02 -16.40
N ASN A 238 7.67 7.37 -17.32
CA ASN A 238 7.52 7.08 -18.76
C ASN A 238 7.38 5.58 -19.02
N THR A 239 8.26 4.77 -18.42
CA THR A 239 8.19 3.30 -18.52
C THR A 239 6.88 2.79 -17.95
N TYR A 240 6.46 3.30 -16.80
CA TYR A 240 5.21 2.91 -16.16
C TYR A 240 4.00 3.23 -17.05
N ARG A 241 3.95 4.43 -17.65
CA ARG A 241 2.90 4.80 -18.60
C ARG A 241 2.89 3.87 -19.81
N GLN A 242 4.02 3.69 -20.48
CA GLN A 242 4.11 2.84 -21.68
C GLN A 242 3.69 1.41 -21.40
N THR A 243 4.09 0.84 -20.25
CA THR A 243 3.69 -0.50 -19.83
C THR A 243 2.19 -0.57 -19.55
N THR A 244 1.62 0.47 -18.94
CA THR A 244 0.17 0.55 -18.68
C THR A 244 -0.62 0.62 -19.99
N ASP A 245 -0.20 1.48 -20.92
CA ASP A 245 -0.83 1.64 -22.24
C ASP A 245 -0.79 0.33 -23.03
N TRP A 246 0.38 -0.35 -23.02
CA TRP A 246 0.50 -1.68 -23.59
C TRP A 246 -0.48 -2.67 -22.96
N GLY A 247 -0.59 -2.68 -21.62
CA GLY A 247 -1.49 -3.57 -20.91
C GLY A 247 -2.98 -3.32 -21.19
N ILE A 248 -3.35 -2.07 -21.47
CA ILE A 248 -4.70 -1.69 -21.89
C ILE A 248 -4.97 -2.18 -23.33
N ALA A 249 -4.01 -2.02 -24.23
CA ALA A 249 -4.11 -2.44 -25.62
C ALA A 249 -4.06 -3.97 -25.79
N ASN A 250 -3.46 -4.71 -24.83
CA ASN A 250 -3.23 -6.15 -24.91
C ASN A 250 -3.78 -6.87 -23.66
N PRO A 251 -5.11 -6.89 -23.43
CA PRO A 251 -5.70 -7.35 -22.16
C PRO A 251 -5.47 -8.85 -21.89
N ALA A 252 -5.45 -9.70 -22.92
CA ALA A 252 -5.21 -11.14 -22.76
C ALA A 252 -3.76 -11.41 -22.35
N GLU A 253 -2.80 -10.77 -23.03
CA GLU A 253 -1.38 -10.89 -22.74
C GLU A 253 -1.05 -10.30 -21.37
N ARG A 254 -1.68 -9.17 -21.01
CA ARG A 254 -1.57 -8.58 -19.67
C ARG A 254 -1.98 -9.58 -18.59
N ALA A 255 -3.10 -10.26 -18.78
CA ALA A 255 -3.58 -11.27 -17.85
C ALA A 255 -2.63 -12.47 -17.78
N ALA A 256 -2.13 -12.95 -18.93
CA ALA A 256 -1.19 -14.06 -19.00
C ALA A 256 0.15 -13.75 -18.31
N VAL A 257 0.64 -12.52 -18.43
CA VAL A 257 1.85 -12.04 -17.74
C VAL A 257 1.63 -11.93 -16.23
N LEU A 258 0.47 -11.39 -15.80
CA LEU A 258 0.24 -11.12 -14.38
C LEU A 258 -0.23 -12.33 -13.58
N ALA A 259 -0.96 -13.28 -14.15
CA ALA A 259 -1.50 -14.42 -13.41
C ALA A 259 -0.42 -15.23 -12.64
N PRO A 260 0.71 -15.61 -13.24
CA PRO A 260 1.79 -16.30 -12.52
C PRO A 260 2.48 -15.41 -11.47
N GLU A 261 2.69 -14.12 -11.74
CA GLU A 261 3.28 -13.16 -10.78
C GLU A 261 2.37 -13.00 -9.55
N LEU A 262 1.08 -12.89 -9.77
CA LEU A 262 0.07 -12.76 -8.72
C LEU A 262 -0.19 -14.08 -7.98
N LYS A 263 0.16 -15.21 -8.58
CA LYS A 263 -0.21 -16.57 -8.14
C LYS A 263 -1.73 -16.71 -7.99
N ILE A 264 -2.47 -16.21 -8.98
CA ILE A 264 -3.93 -16.19 -9.05
C ILE A 264 -4.34 -16.86 -10.37
N PRO A 265 -5.43 -17.65 -10.41
CA PRO A 265 -5.94 -18.26 -11.64
C PRO A 265 -6.16 -17.22 -12.74
N LEU A 266 -5.90 -17.59 -13.99
CA LEU A 266 -5.96 -16.69 -15.15
C LEU A 266 -7.34 -16.03 -15.32
N ASP A 267 -8.41 -16.79 -15.14
CA ASP A 267 -9.78 -16.29 -15.23
C ASP A 267 -10.10 -15.24 -14.15
N VAL A 268 -9.65 -15.47 -12.92
CA VAL A 268 -9.78 -14.51 -11.81
C VAL A 268 -8.94 -13.26 -12.07
N THR A 269 -7.71 -13.45 -12.55
CA THR A 269 -6.83 -12.33 -12.94
C THR A 269 -7.46 -11.51 -14.05
N THR A 270 -7.98 -12.15 -15.09
CA THR A 270 -8.65 -11.47 -16.21
C THR A 270 -9.85 -10.65 -15.72
N ARG A 271 -10.68 -11.22 -14.85
CA ARG A 271 -11.85 -10.52 -14.27
C ARG A 271 -11.46 -9.27 -13.50
N ALA A 272 -10.45 -9.36 -12.63
CA ALA A 272 -9.92 -8.22 -11.89
C ALA A 272 -9.34 -7.15 -12.82
N LEU A 273 -8.55 -7.56 -13.82
CA LEU A 273 -7.91 -6.65 -14.77
C LEU A 273 -8.91 -5.93 -15.68
N ASN A 274 -10.02 -6.56 -16.05
CA ASN A 274 -11.06 -5.92 -16.86
C ASN A 274 -11.73 -4.74 -16.13
N ARG A 275 -11.76 -4.77 -14.80
CA ARG A 275 -12.25 -3.65 -13.98
C ARG A 275 -11.22 -2.52 -13.85
N SER A 276 -9.92 -2.83 -13.94
CA SER A 276 -8.83 -1.91 -13.61
C SER A 276 -7.99 -1.43 -14.80
N ALA A 277 -8.48 -1.62 -16.04
CA ALA A 277 -7.77 -1.20 -17.26
C ALA A 277 -7.93 0.31 -17.51
N LYS A 278 -7.19 1.15 -16.81
CA LYS A 278 -7.26 2.60 -16.92
C LYS A 278 -5.88 3.22 -17.16
N PRO A 279 -5.80 4.25 -18.03
CA PRO A 279 -4.54 4.96 -18.27
C PRO A 279 -4.07 5.69 -17.02
N LEU A 280 -2.75 5.86 -16.94
CA LEU A 280 -2.15 6.84 -16.04
C LEU A 280 -2.43 8.26 -16.55
N ALA A 281 -2.44 9.21 -15.65
CA ALA A 281 -2.75 10.60 -15.94
C ALA A 281 -1.84 11.54 -15.15
N PRO A 282 -1.60 12.75 -15.68
CA PRO A 282 -0.92 13.80 -14.96
C PRO A 282 -1.70 14.21 -13.71
N VAL A 283 -1.01 14.78 -12.75
CA VAL A 283 -1.64 15.41 -11.59
C VAL A 283 -1.96 16.86 -11.89
N THR A 284 -3.16 17.30 -11.55
CA THR A 284 -3.68 18.65 -11.79
C THR A 284 -4.17 19.27 -10.47
N PRO A 285 -4.47 20.58 -10.45
CA PRO A 285 -5.10 21.22 -9.30
C PRO A 285 -6.42 20.54 -8.90
N GLU A 286 -7.21 20.04 -9.88
CA GLU A 286 -8.48 19.34 -9.63
C GLU A 286 -8.24 18.01 -8.90
N ILE A 287 -7.19 17.28 -9.27
CA ILE A 287 -6.76 16.06 -8.56
C ILE A 287 -6.35 16.40 -7.12
N GLY A 288 -5.66 17.51 -6.92
CA GLY A 288 -5.35 18.04 -5.59
C GLY A 288 -6.61 18.34 -4.78
N ALA A 289 -7.61 18.96 -5.40
CA ALA A 289 -8.90 19.26 -4.77
C ALA A 289 -9.70 17.99 -4.45
N GLU A 290 -9.69 16.97 -5.32
CA GLU A 290 -10.31 15.66 -5.01
C GLU A 290 -9.68 15.05 -3.75
N LEU A 291 -8.35 15.00 -3.66
CA LEU A 291 -7.65 14.48 -2.48
C LEU A 291 -7.94 15.32 -1.23
N GLN A 292 -8.02 16.66 -1.37
CA GLN A 292 -8.34 17.54 -0.24
C GLN A 292 -9.74 17.30 0.28
N ALA A 293 -10.73 17.08 -0.59
CA ALA A 293 -12.08 16.76 -0.18
C ALA A 293 -12.15 15.43 0.62
N ILE A 294 -11.34 14.43 0.25
CA ILE A 294 -11.21 13.20 1.03
C ILE A 294 -10.63 13.51 2.41
N ALA A 295 -9.58 14.34 2.48
CA ALA A 295 -8.94 14.72 3.73
C ALA A 295 -9.90 15.47 4.65
N ASP A 296 -10.65 16.44 4.12
CA ASP A 296 -11.61 17.25 4.87
C ASP A 296 -12.73 16.38 5.47
N SER A 297 -13.24 15.41 4.68
CA SER A 297 -14.23 14.45 5.18
C SER A 297 -13.67 13.57 6.30
N PHE A 298 -12.42 13.12 6.19
CA PHE A 298 -11.80 12.31 7.25
C PHE A 298 -11.52 13.11 8.51
N VAL A 299 -11.24 14.42 8.41
CA VAL A 299 -11.10 15.33 9.54
C VAL A 299 -12.46 15.55 10.23
N GLU A 300 -13.51 15.84 9.46
CA GLU A 300 -14.88 16.03 9.95
C GLU A 300 -15.36 14.80 10.73
N LEU A 301 -15.12 13.61 10.20
CA LEU A 301 -15.46 12.34 10.82
C LEU A 301 -14.50 11.91 11.93
N LYS A 302 -13.48 12.72 12.26
CA LYS A 302 -12.46 12.44 13.28
C LYS A 302 -11.69 11.12 13.02
N LEU A 303 -11.57 10.73 11.76
CA LEU A 303 -10.79 9.56 11.32
C LEU A 303 -9.30 9.88 11.23
N VAL A 304 -8.96 11.17 11.08
CA VAL A 304 -7.61 11.73 11.20
C VAL A 304 -7.60 12.86 12.24
N PRO A 305 -6.46 13.14 12.90
CA PRO A 305 -6.44 13.95 14.14
C PRO A 305 -6.57 15.45 13.93
N GLY A 306 -6.60 15.98 12.71
CA GLY A 306 -6.70 17.42 12.46
C GLY A 306 -6.54 17.78 10.98
N PRO A 307 -6.52 19.08 10.66
CA PRO A 307 -6.42 19.56 9.28
C PRO A 307 -5.21 18.96 8.55
N VAL A 308 -5.43 18.58 7.31
CA VAL A 308 -4.44 17.94 6.42
C VAL A 308 -4.38 18.76 5.14
N ASP A 309 -3.23 19.32 4.82
CA ASP A 309 -2.96 19.88 3.49
C ASP A 309 -2.40 18.76 2.62
N ILE A 310 -3.23 18.23 1.74
CA ILE A 310 -2.84 17.22 0.74
C ILE A 310 -2.74 17.85 -0.65
N ALA A 311 -3.52 18.89 -0.95
CA ALA A 311 -3.48 19.57 -2.23
C ALA A 311 -2.10 20.19 -2.50
N GLY A 312 -1.45 20.76 -1.49
CA GLY A 312 -0.09 21.31 -1.58
C GLY A 312 1.01 20.26 -1.81
N ARG A 313 0.68 18.96 -1.79
CA ARG A 313 1.63 17.87 -2.07
C ARG A 313 1.60 17.39 -3.51
N VAL A 314 0.70 17.91 -4.32
CA VAL A 314 0.60 17.59 -5.75
C VAL A 314 1.75 18.27 -6.49
N ASP A 315 2.57 17.51 -7.20
CA ASP A 315 3.78 17.98 -7.87
C ASP A 315 3.72 17.69 -9.38
N GLY A 316 3.31 18.68 -10.14
CA GLY A 316 3.12 18.60 -11.60
C GLY A 316 4.41 18.60 -12.44
N ARG A 317 5.61 18.68 -11.85
CA ARG A 317 6.88 18.70 -12.60
C ARG A 317 7.15 17.45 -13.43
N PHE A 318 6.42 16.37 -13.15
CA PHE A 318 6.55 15.11 -13.86
C PHE A 318 5.42 14.86 -14.87
N ASN A 319 4.51 15.83 -15.07
CA ASN A 319 3.33 15.66 -15.91
C ASN A 319 3.65 15.33 -17.38
N GLU A 320 4.82 15.76 -17.87
CA GLU A 320 5.31 15.41 -19.21
C GLU A 320 5.45 13.90 -19.43
N ALA A 321 5.72 13.13 -18.36
CA ALA A 321 5.83 11.68 -18.45
C ALA A 321 4.50 10.98 -18.81
N PHE A 322 3.37 11.69 -18.74
CA PHE A 322 2.02 11.15 -18.98
C PHE A 322 1.38 11.69 -20.28
N GLN A 323 2.16 12.37 -21.14
CA GLN A 323 1.73 12.91 -22.43
C GLN A 323 2.04 12.00 -23.61
#